data_8a2700562bb40c3157befe6c8c7dffb8
#
_entry.id   8a2700562bb40c3157befe6c8c7dffb8
#
_cell.length_a   1.000
_cell.length_b   1.000
_cell.length_c   1.000
_cell.angle_alpha   90.00
_cell.angle_beta   90.00
_cell.angle_gamma   90.00
#
_symmetry.space_group_name_H-M   'P 1'
#
loop_
_entity.id
_entity.type
_entity.pdbx_description
1 polymer ?
#
loop_
_entity_poly.entity_id
_entity_poly.type
_entity_poly.pdbx_seq_one_letter_code
_entity_poly.pdbx_strand_id
1 'polypeptide(L)'
;MAKQWHQLERLDHKALKKLQLEREKAAKIAAEKELRQKSIIIGGVIVVALIALIILCISIKNKKEANRKEQAREKLLYTNVSEFLGTVEYRRKSDWSPLTKNLNFKEDYSFRTSEESSLTLQMQFDNQVKVYSSSEVTVAPPVLEKNEPKINKQIVELTRGELTAVISIGGRGLVHIRTSNIYIKAQSGLFKVIYNDEQDKGEVVVKNGLVEVSEEGSSEKPVKLSGFYKVTFEKGELSSPSQASVIQYDWH
;
A
#
# COMPACT_ATOMS: atom_id res chain seq x y z
N MET A 1 -95.10 -54.62 -11.83
CA MET A 1 -94.42 -53.83 -10.71
C MET A 1 -92.92 -54.23 -10.58
N ALA A 2 -92.48 -55.47 -10.64
CA ALA A 2 -91.04 -55.87 -10.48
C ALA A 2 -90.06 -55.30 -11.51
N LYS A 3 -90.42 -55.11 -12.75
CA LYS A 3 -89.53 -54.52 -13.79
C LYS A 3 -89.20 -52.98 -13.55
N GLN A 4 -90.07 -52.27 -12.89
CA GLN A 4 -89.78 -50.80 -12.62
C GLN A 4 -88.81 -50.65 -11.44
N TRP A 5 -88.82 -51.48 -10.48
CA TRP A 5 -87.89 -51.45 -9.32
C TRP A 5 -86.47 -51.80 -9.83
N HIS A 6 -86.22 -52.71 -10.64
CA HIS A 6 -84.94 -53.08 -11.22
C HIS A 6 -84.32 -51.94 -12.11
N GLN A 7 -85.15 -51.10 -12.73
CA GLN A 7 -84.68 -49.97 -13.50
C GLN A 7 -84.26 -48.77 -12.59
N LEU A 8 -84.96 -48.60 -11.50
CA LEU A 8 -84.62 -47.56 -10.49
C LEU A 8 -83.30 -47.92 -9.79
N GLU A 9 -83.12 -49.15 -9.36
CA GLU A 9 -81.85 -49.60 -8.76
C GLU A 9 -80.65 -49.46 -9.69
N ARG A 10 -80.82 -49.70 -10.98
CA ARG A 10 -79.77 -49.57 -12.01
C ARG A 10 -79.42 -48.07 -12.26
N LEU A 11 -80.40 -47.18 -12.16
CA LEU A 11 -80.19 -45.75 -12.29
C LEU A 11 -79.46 -45.21 -11.08
N ASP A 12 -79.79 -45.61 -9.88
CA ASP A 12 -79.06 -45.21 -8.65
C ASP A 12 -77.62 -45.73 -8.65
N HIS A 13 -77.41 -46.95 -9.08
CA HIS A 13 -76.04 -47.52 -9.17
C HIS A 13 -75.18 -46.79 -10.19
N LYS A 14 -75.72 -46.35 -11.32
CA LYS A 14 -75.00 -45.54 -12.31
C LYS A 14 -74.73 -44.12 -11.82
N ALA A 15 -75.63 -43.51 -11.11
CA ALA A 15 -75.47 -42.20 -10.50
C ALA A 15 -74.39 -42.24 -9.42
N LEU A 16 -74.45 -43.25 -8.52
CA LEU A 16 -73.41 -43.46 -7.50
C LEU A 16 -72.02 -43.68 -8.07
N LYS A 17 -71.90 -44.48 -9.14
CA LYS A 17 -70.62 -44.74 -9.81
C LYS A 17 -70.05 -43.47 -10.45
N LYS A 18 -70.94 -42.63 -11.04
CA LYS A 18 -70.53 -41.33 -11.58
C LYS A 18 -70.04 -40.36 -10.55
N LEU A 19 -70.71 -40.33 -9.39
CA LEU A 19 -70.35 -39.48 -8.23
C LEU A 19 -69.01 -39.93 -7.60
N GLN A 20 -68.76 -41.24 -7.53
CA GLN A 20 -67.48 -41.77 -7.08
C GLN A 20 -66.34 -41.41 -8.04
N LEU A 21 -66.55 -41.53 -9.36
CA LEU A 21 -65.57 -41.15 -10.35
C LEU A 21 -65.22 -39.66 -10.35
N GLU A 22 -66.22 -38.80 -10.13
CA GLU A 22 -66.01 -37.34 -9.96
C GLU A 22 -65.24 -37.00 -8.68
N ARG A 23 -65.54 -37.69 -7.55
CA ARG A 23 -64.76 -37.54 -6.33
C ARG A 23 -63.31 -37.98 -6.45
N GLU A 24 -63.04 -39.11 -7.16
CA GLU A 24 -61.68 -39.56 -7.46
C GLU A 24 -60.90 -38.57 -8.35
N LYS A 25 -61.59 -38.03 -9.36
CA LYS A 25 -60.96 -36.97 -10.19
C LYS A 25 -60.66 -35.69 -9.43
N ALA A 26 -61.57 -35.24 -8.58
CA ALA A 26 -61.39 -34.09 -7.76
C ALA A 26 -60.24 -34.29 -6.74
N ALA A 27 -60.18 -35.50 -6.12
CA ALA A 27 -59.07 -35.82 -5.22
C ALA A 27 -57.71 -35.88 -5.93
N LYS A 28 -57.60 -36.41 -7.13
CA LYS A 28 -56.37 -36.40 -7.95
C LYS A 28 -55.94 -35.00 -8.31
N ILE A 29 -56.85 -34.12 -8.71
CA ILE A 29 -56.55 -32.71 -9.03
C ILE A 29 -56.11 -31.95 -7.77
N ALA A 30 -56.73 -32.20 -6.61
CA ALA A 30 -56.32 -31.60 -5.37
C ALA A 30 -54.90 -32.03 -4.93
N ALA A 31 -54.61 -33.32 -5.03
CA ALA A 31 -53.29 -33.89 -4.72
C ALA A 31 -52.18 -33.32 -5.66
N GLU A 32 -52.49 -33.21 -6.97
CA GLU A 32 -51.57 -32.62 -7.94
C GLU A 32 -51.31 -31.14 -7.70
N LYS A 33 -52.32 -30.37 -7.29
CA LYS A 33 -52.14 -28.95 -6.91
C LYS A 33 -51.29 -28.83 -5.64
N GLU A 34 -51.49 -29.66 -4.66
CA GLU A 34 -50.69 -29.66 -3.43
C GLU A 34 -49.21 -30.00 -3.71
N LEU A 35 -48.96 -31.00 -4.57
CA LEU A 35 -47.62 -31.36 -5.03
C LEU A 35 -46.95 -30.23 -5.75
N ARG A 36 -47.67 -29.53 -6.64
CA ARG A 36 -47.12 -28.36 -7.37
C ARG A 36 -46.79 -27.22 -6.42
N GLN A 37 -47.65 -26.94 -5.44
CA GLN A 37 -47.37 -25.90 -4.44
C GLN A 37 -46.13 -26.24 -3.58
N LYS A 38 -46.02 -27.47 -3.10
CA LYS A 38 -44.83 -27.93 -2.34
C LYS A 38 -43.55 -27.81 -3.20
N SER A 39 -43.62 -28.18 -4.46
CA SER A 39 -42.50 -28.09 -5.40
C SER A 39 -42.04 -26.65 -5.64
N ILE A 40 -42.98 -25.71 -5.76
CA ILE A 40 -42.65 -24.25 -5.92
C ILE A 40 -41.99 -23.72 -4.65
N ILE A 41 -42.49 -24.07 -3.47
CA ILE A 41 -41.92 -23.64 -2.20
C ILE A 41 -40.50 -24.19 -2.03
N ILE A 42 -40.28 -25.45 -2.30
CA ILE A 42 -38.95 -26.10 -2.20
C ILE A 42 -38.00 -25.45 -3.20
N GLY A 43 -38.43 -25.21 -4.45
CA GLY A 43 -37.65 -24.53 -5.47
C GLY A 43 -37.24 -23.12 -5.04
N GLY A 44 -38.18 -22.35 -4.45
CA GLY A 44 -37.93 -21.03 -3.91
C GLY A 44 -36.88 -21.03 -2.78
N VAL A 45 -36.97 -21.97 -1.83
CA VAL A 45 -35.99 -22.12 -0.74
C VAL A 45 -34.61 -22.44 -1.27
N ILE A 46 -34.50 -23.34 -2.27
CA ILE A 46 -33.20 -23.67 -2.87
C ILE A 46 -32.57 -22.44 -3.55
N VAL A 47 -33.34 -21.66 -4.30
CA VAL A 47 -32.83 -20.44 -4.94
C VAL A 47 -32.34 -19.43 -3.91
N VAL A 48 -33.08 -19.18 -2.85
CA VAL A 48 -32.66 -18.29 -1.77
C VAL A 48 -31.37 -18.78 -1.10
N ALA A 49 -31.28 -20.08 -0.83
CA ALA A 49 -30.07 -20.68 -0.25
C ALA A 49 -28.83 -20.52 -1.18
N LEU A 50 -28.99 -20.71 -2.50
CA LEU A 50 -27.93 -20.50 -3.47
C LEU A 50 -27.49 -19.03 -3.53
N ILE A 51 -28.42 -18.08 -3.51
CA ILE A 51 -28.09 -16.65 -3.48
C ILE A 51 -27.33 -16.30 -2.20
N ALA A 52 -27.76 -16.79 -1.05
CA ALA A 52 -27.07 -16.58 0.21
C ALA A 52 -25.64 -17.16 0.20
N LEU A 53 -25.45 -18.31 -0.42
CA LEU A 53 -24.15 -18.96 -0.56
C LEU A 53 -23.21 -18.17 -1.48
N ILE A 54 -23.74 -17.62 -2.58
CA ILE A 54 -22.97 -16.73 -3.49
C ILE A 54 -22.54 -15.46 -2.76
N ILE A 55 -23.44 -14.82 -2.00
CA ILE A 55 -23.13 -13.61 -1.21
C ILE A 55 -22.03 -13.92 -0.19
N LEU A 56 -22.13 -15.06 0.49
CA LEU A 56 -21.13 -15.52 1.45
C LEU A 56 -19.77 -15.73 0.79
N CYS A 57 -19.72 -16.39 -0.36
CA CYS A 57 -18.48 -16.59 -1.13
C CYS A 57 -17.83 -15.27 -1.55
N ILE A 58 -18.62 -14.31 -2.03
CA ILE A 58 -18.15 -12.97 -2.40
C ILE A 58 -17.58 -12.25 -1.17
N SER A 59 -18.28 -12.30 -0.04
CA SER A 59 -17.84 -11.69 1.22
C SER A 59 -16.52 -12.26 1.72
N ILE A 60 -16.35 -13.59 1.66
CA ILE A 60 -15.10 -14.27 2.04
C ILE A 60 -13.96 -13.85 1.10
N LYS A 61 -14.22 -13.81 -0.21
CA LYS A 61 -13.21 -13.39 -1.20
C LYS A 61 -12.76 -11.94 -0.94
N ASN A 62 -13.70 -11.03 -0.76
CA ASN A 62 -13.41 -9.62 -0.49
C ASN A 62 -12.61 -9.45 0.82
N LYS A 63 -12.96 -10.20 1.88
CA LYS A 63 -12.22 -10.17 3.15
C LYS A 63 -10.79 -10.69 3.00
N LYS A 64 -10.58 -11.77 2.24
CA LYS A 64 -9.24 -12.29 1.95
C LYS A 64 -8.39 -11.30 1.15
N GLU A 65 -8.99 -10.63 0.18
CA GLU A 65 -8.32 -9.63 -0.64
C GLU A 65 -7.95 -8.37 0.18
N ALA A 66 -8.86 -7.90 1.03
CA ALA A 66 -8.60 -6.81 1.97
C ALA A 66 -7.44 -7.14 2.92
N ASN A 67 -7.44 -8.34 3.51
CA ASN A 67 -6.35 -8.80 4.39
C ASN A 67 -5.00 -8.90 3.65
N ARG A 68 -5.00 -9.36 2.39
CA ARG A 68 -3.78 -9.40 1.57
C ARG A 68 -3.24 -8.00 1.28
N LYS A 69 -4.11 -7.05 0.96
CA LYS A 69 -3.74 -5.65 0.75
C LYS A 69 -3.17 -5.02 2.01
N GLU A 70 -3.80 -5.28 3.16
CA GLU A 70 -3.33 -4.79 4.46
C GLU A 70 -1.94 -5.33 4.81
N GLN A 71 -1.71 -6.63 4.67
CA GLN A 71 -0.40 -7.25 4.88
C GLN A 71 0.67 -6.71 3.90
N ALA A 72 0.30 -6.49 2.64
CA ALA A 72 1.19 -5.89 1.67
C ALA A 72 1.54 -4.44 2.03
N ARG A 73 0.57 -3.65 2.50
CA ARG A 73 0.80 -2.28 2.99
C ARG A 73 1.73 -2.26 4.20
N GLU A 74 1.51 -3.15 5.16
CA GLU A 74 2.33 -3.21 6.36
C GLU A 74 3.81 -3.49 6.05
N LYS A 75 4.09 -4.38 5.10
CA LYS A 75 5.46 -4.67 4.65
C LYS A 75 6.18 -3.46 4.04
N LEU A 76 5.44 -2.56 3.41
CA LEU A 76 6.00 -1.36 2.79
C LEU A 76 6.35 -0.25 3.80
N LEU A 77 5.87 -0.35 5.03
CA LEU A 77 6.10 0.69 6.05
C LEU A 77 7.47 0.59 6.73
N TYR A 78 8.19 -0.52 6.54
CA TYR A 78 9.46 -0.71 7.23
C TYR A 78 10.63 -0.10 6.46
N THR A 79 11.47 0.62 7.19
CA THR A 79 12.83 0.98 6.80
C THR A 79 13.81 0.18 7.65
N ASN A 80 14.94 -0.18 7.09
CA ASN A 80 15.89 -1.07 7.73
C ASN A 80 17.26 -0.40 7.83
N VAL A 81 17.87 -0.45 9.00
CA VAL A 81 19.31 -0.23 9.14
C VAL A 81 20.01 -1.48 8.64
N SER A 82 20.63 -1.42 7.48
CA SER A 82 21.31 -2.57 6.88
C SER A 82 22.76 -2.74 7.38
N GLU A 83 23.43 -1.62 7.62
CA GLU A 83 24.82 -1.60 8.05
C GLU A 83 25.12 -0.33 8.85
N PHE A 84 26.03 -0.41 9.80
CA PHE A 84 26.61 0.76 10.46
C PHE A 84 28.05 0.46 10.89
N LEU A 85 28.86 1.50 10.92
CA LEU A 85 30.25 1.48 11.35
C LEU A 85 30.46 2.55 12.41
N GLY A 86 31.28 2.27 13.40
CA GLY A 86 31.64 3.21 14.46
C GLY A 86 30.49 3.45 15.45
N THR A 87 30.39 4.67 15.96
CA THR A 87 29.39 5.07 16.94
C THR A 87 28.22 5.73 16.28
N VAL A 88 27.08 5.05 16.29
CA VAL A 88 25.81 5.54 15.78
C VAL A 88 24.79 5.52 16.90
N GLU A 89 24.06 6.60 17.05
CA GLU A 89 22.96 6.68 18.00
C GLU A 89 21.65 6.92 17.27
N TYR A 90 20.56 6.46 17.86
CA TYR A 90 19.22 6.69 17.36
C TYR A 90 18.30 7.27 18.42
N ARG A 91 17.28 7.96 17.97
CA ARG A 91 16.22 8.53 18.82
C ARG A 91 14.86 8.29 18.17
N ARG A 92 13.90 7.79 18.96
CA ARG A 92 12.51 7.65 18.56
C ARG A 92 11.61 8.76 19.08
N LYS A 93 11.84 9.23 20.29
CA LYS A 93 11.03 10.28 20.95
C LYS A 93 11.89 11.37 21.55
N SER A 94 12.54 11.11 22.67
CA SER A 94 13.29 12.12 23.44
C SER A 94 14.78 11.83 23.53
N ASP A 95 15.13 10.59 23.89
CA ASP A 95 16.51 10.28 24.32
C ASP A 95 17.28 9.56 23.22
N TRP A 96 18.55 9.92 23.07
CA TRP A 96 19.48 9.23 22.21
C TRP A 96 19.95 7.92 22.86
N SER A 97 19.95 6.86 22.10
CA SER A 97 20.38 5.54 22.50
C SER A 97 21.38 4.98 21.49
N PRO A 98 22.42 4.25 21.94
CA PRO A 98 23.40 3.68 21.03
C PRO A 98 22.77 2.58 20.17
N LEU A 99 23.11 2.61 18.88
CA LEU A 99 22.72 1.57 17.94
C LEU A 99 23.67 0.38 18.09
N THR A 100 23.17 -0.75 18.58
CA THR A 100 23.98 -1.95 18.87
C THR A 100 23.71 -3.10 17.90
N LYS A 101 22.67 -2.98 17.10
CA LYS A 101 22.27 -4.00 16.11
C LYS A 101 21.43 -3.37 14.99
N ASN A 102 21.28 -4.08 13.89
CA ASN A 102 20.39 -3.67 12.82
C ASN A 102 18.96 -3.49 13.35
N LEU A 103 18.31 -2.44 12.87
CA LEU A 103 17.00 -1.99 13.34
C LEU A 103 16.03 -1.91 12.16
N ASN A 104 14.85 -2.53 12.34
CA ASN A 104 13.71 -2.35 11.45
C ASN A 104 12.71 -1.40 12.12
N PHE A 105 12.27 -0.37 11.42
CA PHE A 105 11.36 0.62 11.96
C PHE A 105 10.31 1.06 10.96
N LYS A 106 9.16 1.50 11.48
CA LYS A 106 8.01 2.01 10.71
C LYS A 106 7.43 3.32 11.26
N GLU A 107 8.19 3.98 12.09
CA GLU A 107 7.86 5.29 12.71
C GLU A 107 9.00 6.26 12.42
N ASP A 108 8.85 7.51 12.85
CA ASP A 108 9.95 8.49 12.77
C ASP A 108 11.11 8.08 13.67
N TYR A 109 12.28 8.02 13.07
CA TYR A 109 13.54 7.78 13.77
C TYR A 109 14.58 8.81 13.34
N SER A 110 15.23 9.42 14.32
CA SER A 110 16.43 10.23 14.09
C SER A 110 17.67 9.39 14.36
N PHE A 111 18.71 9.58 13.56
CA PHE A 111 20.02 8.95 13.70
C PHE A 111 21.09 10.01 13.69
N ARG A 112 22.12 9.83 14.51
CA ARG A 112 23.35 10.63 14.44
C ARG A 112 24.56 9.73 14.43
N THR A 113 25.52 10.11 13.60
CA THR A 113 26.82 9.45 13.48
C THR A 113 27.89 10.31 14.11
N SER A 114 28.80 9.70 14.84
CA SER A 114 30.01 10.37 15.36
C SER A 114 31.09 10.50 14.27
N GLU A 115 32.24 11.03 14.61
CA GLU A 115 33.42 11.00 13.76
C GLU A 115 33.78 9.56 13.35
N GLU A 116 34.28 9.37 12.14
CA GLU A 116 34.65 8.07 11.56
C GLU A 116 33.54 7.02 11.58
N SER A 117 32.28 7.46 11.63
CA SER A 117 31.13 6.58 11.70
C SER A 117 30.27 6.70 10.46
N SER A 118 29.52 5.66 10.14
CA SER A 118 28.55 5.70 9.04
C SER A 118 27.36 4.81 9.31
N LEU A 119 26.27 5.08 8.63
CA LEU A 119 25.00 4.36 8.71
C LEU A 119 24.43 4.15 7.32
N THR A 120 24.03 2.94 6.97
CA THR A 120 23.30 2.65 5.72
C THR A 120 21.88 2.25 6.03
N LEU A 121 20.97 3.00 5.47
CA LEU A 121 19.52 2.77 5.52
C LEU A 121 19.07 2.09 4.23
N GLN A 122 18.48 0.92 4.35
CA GLN A 122 17.83 0.23 3.25
C GLN A 122 16.35 0.60 3.25
N MET A 123 15.89 1.19 2.16
CA MET A 123 14.52 1.57 1.92
C MET A 123 13.86 0.61 0.93
N GLN A 124 12.60 0.84 0.63
CA GLN A 124 11.87 0.04 -0.34
C GLN A 124 12.43 0.19 -1.76
N PHE A 125 12.22 -0.85 -2.60
CA PHE A 125 12.64 -0.89 -4.01
C PHE A 125 14.16 -0.72 -4.21
N ASP A 126 14.95 -1.30 -3.30
CA ASP A 126 16.43 -1.25 -3.33
C ASP A 126 17.02 0.18 -3.29
N ASN A 127 16.23 1.14 -2.78
CA ASN A 127 16.75 2.46 -2.48
C ASN A 127 17.62 2.40 -1.22
N GLN A 128 18.73 3.10 -1.23
CA GLN A 128 19.64 3.19 -0.10
C GLN A 128 20.02 4.63 0.20
N VAL A 129 20.18 4.92 1.49
CA VAL A 129 20.74 6.18 1.97
C VAL A 129 21.89 5.84 2.92
N LYS A 130 23.10 6.27 2.56
CA LYS A 130 24.29 6.18 3.40
C LYS A 130 24.54 7.53 4.04
N VAL A 131 24.60 7.57 5.35
CA VAL A 131 24.88 8.74 6.18
C VAL A 131 26.30 8.64 6.65
N TYR A 132 27.07 9.72 6.46
CA TYR A 132 28.49 9.76 6.78
C TYR A 132 28.76 10.34 8.19
N SER A 133 30.04 10.49 8.53
CA SER A 133 30.48 10.97 9.84
C SER A 133 29.88 12.35 10.18
N SER A 134 29.70 12.58 11.48
CA SER A 134 29.25 13.86 12.07
C SER A 134 27.92 14.36 11.49
N SER A 135 27.05 13.45 11.10
CA SER A 135 25.78 13.75 10.45
C SER A 135 24.59 13.44 11.34
N GLU A 136 23.49 14.13 11.11
CA GLU A 136 22.20 13.88 11.77
C GLU A 136 21.08 13.84 10.73
N VAL A 137 20.32 12.74 10.72
CA VAL A 137 19.19 12.54 9.82
C VAL A 137 17.95 12.09 10.58
N THR A 138 16.78 12.50 10.08
CA THR A 138 15.49 11.98 10.53
C THR A 138 14.81 11.28 9.35
N VAL A 139 14.36 10.06 9.57
CA VAL A 139 13.68 9.24 8.55
C VAL A 139 12.22 9.09 8.93
N ALA A 140 11.35 9.64 8.11
CA ALA A 140 9.92 9.47 8.24
C ALA A 140 9.45 8.11 7.65
N PRO A 141 8.36 7.54 8.17
CA PRO A 141 7.77 6.36 7.57
C PRO A 141 7.29 6.65 6.14
N PRO A 142 7.27 5.62 5.27
CA PRO A 142 6.72 5.78 3.93
C PRO A 142 5.27 6.22 3.96
N VAL A 143 4.93 7.24 3.19
CA VAL A 143 3.55 7.66 2.94
C VAL A 143 2.96 6.77 1.85
N LEU A 144 1.91 6.02 2.17
CA LEU A 144 1.23 5.15 1.21
C LEU A 144 0.11 5.88 0.47
N GLU A 145 -0.16 5.47 -0.76
CA GLU A 145 -1.34 5.92 -1.49
C GLU A 145 -2.63 5.47 -0.77
N LYS A 146 -3.67 6.29 -0.90
CA LYS A 146 -4.97 5.96 -0.28
C LYS A 146 -5.54 4.70 -0.95
N ASN A 147 -5.86 3.69 -0.11
CA ASN A 147 -6.47 2.42 -0.50
C ASN A 147 -5.60 1.47 -1.36
N GLU A 148 -4.34 1.78 -1.60
CA GLU A 148 -3.44 0.90 -2.34
C GLU A 148 -2.16 0.57 -1.55
N PRO A 149 -1.60 -0.64 -1.70
CA PRO A 149 -0.31 -1.00 -1.13
C PRO A 149 0.82 -0.43 -2.02
N LYS A 150 0.88 0.89 -2.15
CA LYS A 150 1.85 1.59 -2.98
C LYS A 150 2.41 2.79 -2.21
N ILE A 151 3.71 2.96 -2.22
CA ILE A 151 4.38 4.10 -1.61
C ILE A 151 4.21 5.30 -2.54
N ASN A 152 3.77 6.42 -1.95
CA ASN A 152 3.75 7.71 -2.63
C ASN A 152 5.09 8.43 -2.46
N LYS A 153 5.58 8.51 -1.21
CA LYS A 153 6.88 9.10 -0.90
C LYS A 153 7.41 8.62 0.45
N GLN A 154 8.73 8.72 0.61
CA GLN A 154 9.40 8.60 1.90
C GLN A 154 10.41 9.75 2.03
N ILE A 155 10.40 10.44 3.17
CA ILE A 155 11.25 11.60 3.40
C ILE A 155 12.40 11.22 4.34
N VAL A 156 13.60 11.64 3.95
CA VAL A 156 14.79 11.66 4.80
C VAL A 156 15.19 13.11 4.98
N GLU A 157 15.14 13.60 6.18
CA GLU A 157 15.56 14.96 6.54
C GLU A 157 17.00 14.92 7.00
N LEU A 158 17.86 15.64 6.30
CA LEU A 158 19.25 15.87 6.70
C LEU A 158 19.31 17.15 7.52
N THR A 159 19.45 17.01 8.83
CA THR A 159 19.56 18.14 9.75
C THR A 159 20.93 18.79 9.65
N ARG A 160 21.99 17.99 9.50
CA ARG A 160 23.36 18.42 9.24
C ARG A 160 24.23 17.28 8.75
N GLY A 161 25.35 17.61 8.12
CA GLY A 161 26.36 16.65 7.69
C GLY A 161 26.23 16.23 6.24
N GLU A 162 26.49 14.95 5.96
CA GLU A 162 26.58 14.43 4.62
C GLU A 162 25.83 13.11 4.47
N LEU A 163 25.10 12.96 3.39
CA LEU A 163 24.51 11.70 2.97
C LEU A 163 24.69 11.44 1.47
N THR A 164 24.70 10.18 1.08
CA THR A 164 24.60 9.74 -0.30
C THR A 164 23.34 8.89 -0.45
N ALA A 165 22.60 9.13 -1.53
CA ALA A 165 21.40 8.35 -1.85
C ALA A 165 21.58 7.61 -3.18
N VAL A 166 21.27 6.32 -3.17
CA VAL A 166 21.17 5.46 -4.34
C VAL A 166 19.70 5.20 -4.59
N ILE A 167 19.17 5.69 -5.71
CA ILE A 167 17.79 5.53 -6.09
C ILE A 167 17.68 4.59 -7.27
N SER A 168 17.07 3.44 -7.07
CA SER A 168 16.82 2.45 -8.11
C SER A 168 15.72 2.92 -9.08
N ILE A 169 15.68 2.31 -10.26
CA ILE A 169 14.63 2.59 -11.26
C ILE A 169 13.24 2.22 -10.70
N GLY A 170 13.15 1.14 -9.93
CA GLY A 170 11.90 0.72 -9.26
C GLY A 170 11.45 1.66 -8.15
N GLY A 171 12.40 2.38 -7.54
CA GLY A 171 12.16 3.36 -6.47
C GLY A 171 12.02 4.80 -6.96
N ARG A 172 11.83 5.01 -8.25
CA ARG A 172 11.77 6.33 -8.89
C ARG A 172 10.80 7.29 -8.21
N GLY A 173 11.32 8.44 -7.79
CA GLY A 173 10.53 9.53 -7.21
C GLY A 173 9.92 9.21 -5.83
N LEU A 174 10.33 8.13 -5.17
CA LEU A 174 9.77 7.71 -3.89
C LEU A 174 10.57 8.22 -2.69
N VAL A 175 11.89 8.34 -2.83
CA VAL A 175 12.75 8.88 -1.77
C VAL A 175 13.01 10.35 -2.03
N HIS A 176 12.68 11.16 -1.04
CA HIS A 176 12.88 12.60 -1.04
C HIS A 176 13.82 12.96 0.09
N ILE A 177 14.83 13.76 -0.19
CA ILE A 177 15.72 14.31 0.82
C ILE A 177 15.27 15.76 1.11
N ARG A 178 15.27 16.14 2.37
CA ARG A 178 14.94 17.49 2.81
C ARG A 178 16.04 17.99 3.73
N THR A 179 16.39 19.25 3.61
CA THR A 179 17.12 20.04 4.63
C THR A 179 16.15 21.07 5.23
N SER A 180 16.60 22.04 6.01
CA SER A 180 15.73 23.10 6.56
C SER A 180 14.97 23.84 5.46
N ASN A 181 15.62 24.16 4.34
CA ASN A 181 15.10 25.04 3.30
C ASN A 181 15.06 24.43 1.90
N ILE A 182 15.62 23.23 1.70
CA ILE A 182 15.74 22.62 0.39
C ILE A 182 15.02 21.26 0.35
N TYR A 183 14.33 21.05 -0.75
CA TYR A 183 13.62 19.80 -1.05
C TYR A 183 14.19 19.15 -2.32
N ILE A 184 14.61 17.92 -2.21
CA ILE A 184 15.30 17.17 -3.26
C ILE A 184 14.47 15.94 -3.59
N LYS A 185 14.09 15.82 -4.86
CA LYS A 185 13.36 14.67 -5.39
C LYS A 185 14.21 13.97 -6.44
N ALA A 186 14.60 12.75 -6.17
CA ALA A 186 15.35 11.94 -7.08
C ALA A 186 14.44 11.02 -7.91
N GLN A 187 14.64 11.03 -9.23
CA GLN A 187 13.97 10.09 -10.13
C GLN A 187 14.74 8.77 -10.24
N SER A 188 16.06 8.82 -10.24
CA SER A 188 16.94 7.64 -10.21
C SER A 188 18.39 8.11 -10.07
N GLY A 189 19.26 7.22 -9.68
CA GLY A 189 20.69 7.44 -9.73
C GLY A 189 21.37 7.54 -8.38
N LEU A 190 22.56 8.11 -8.39
CA LEU A 190 23.42 8.27 -7.23
C LEU A 190 23.75 9.75 -7.08
N PHE A 191 23.45 10.29 -5.92
CA PHE A 191 23.73 11.68 -5.59
C PHE A 191 24.12 11.85 -4.12
N LYS A 192 24.82 12.91 -3.84
CA LYS A 192 25.29 13.31 -2.50
C LYS A 192 24.65 14.64 -2.10
N VAL A 193 24.32 14.76 -0.83
CA VAL A 193 23.85 16.01 -0.21
C VAL A 193 24.77 16.31 0.96
N ILE A 194 25.28 17.52 1.00
CA ILE A 194 26.05 18.07 2.12
C ILE A 194 25.28 19.28 2.66
N TYR A 195 25.11 19.35 3.97
CA TYR A 195 24.41 20.44 4.60
C TYR A 195 25.06 20.86 5.92
N ASN A 196 25.35 22.15 6.03
CA ASN A 196 25.83 22.77 7.25
C ASN A 196 24.71 23.64 7.83
N ASP A 197 24.17 23.22 8.96
CA ASP A 197 23.04 23.87 9.64
C ASP A 197 23.42 25.22 10.28
N GLU A 198 24.66 25.37 10.75
CA GLU A 198 25.13 26.61 11.34
C GLU A 198 25.21 27.79 10.32
N GLN A 199 25.57 27.48 9.09
CA GLN A 199 25.67 28.44 8.00
C GLN A 199 24.43 28.46 7.09
N ASP A 200 23.51 27.53 7.32
CA ASP A 200 22.35 27.27 6.48
C ASP A 200 22.73 27.18 4.98
N LYS A 201 23.78 26.41 4.70
CA LYS A 201 24.26 26.22 3.35
C LYS A 201 24.67 24.79 3.03
N GLY A 202 24.62 24.44 1.76
CA GLY A 202 25.01 23.11 1.33
C GLY A 202 25.16 22.97 -0.15
N GLU A 203 25.35 21.74 -0.58
CA GLU A 203 25.40 21.38 -1.99
C GLU A 203 24.72 20.04 -2.27
N VAL A 204 24.21 19.90 -3.47
CA VAL A 204 23.72 18.66 -4.03
C VAL A 204 24.58 18.32 -5.24
N VAL A 205 25.25 17.17 -5.22
CA VAL A 205 26.13 16.67 -6.29
C VAL A 205 25.55 15.41 -6.88
N VAL A 206 25.32 15.36 -8.18
CA VAL A 206 24.78 14.20 -8.89
C VAL A 206 25.88 13.47 -9.62
N LYS A 207 26.15 12.21 -9.26
CA LYS A 207 27.11 11.34 -9.96
C LYS A 207 26.47 10.77 -11.22
N ASN A 208 25.24 10.28 -11.12
CA ASN A 208 24.45 9.81 -12.26
C ASN A 208 22.96 9.94 -11.97
N GLY A 209 22.12 9.87 -13.01
CA GLY A 209 20.66 9.94 -12.88
C GLY A 209 20.11 11.34 -13.04
N LEU A 210 18.92 11.55 -12.52
CA LEU A 210 18.17 12.81 -12.60
C LEU A 210 17.61 13.17 -11.22
N VAL A 211 17.95 14.37 -10.76
CA VAL A 211 17.55 14.91 -9.47
C VAL A 211 16.92 16.30 -9.67
N GLU A 212 15.81 16.55 -9.00
CA GLU A 212 15.11 17.83 -8.97
C GLU A 212 15.35 18.46 -7.60
N VAL A 213 15.85 19.69 -7.57
CA VAL A 213 16.13 20.45 -6.35
C VAL A 213 15.29 21.73 -6.36
N SER A 214 14.58 21.99 -5.28
CA SER A 214 13.76 23.19 -5.11
C SER A 214 13.90 23.74 -3.69
N GLU A 215 13.58 24.99 -3.51
CA GLU A 215 13.35 25.57 -2.19
C GLU A 215 12.11 24.92 -1.55
N GLU A 216 12.16 24.65 -0.25
CA GLU A 216 11.03 24.05 0.48
C GLU A 216 9.83 24.99 0.46
N GLY A 217 8.68 24.49 0.02
CA GLY A 217 7.45 25.28 -0.09
C GLY A 217 7.38 26.27 -1.25
N SER A 218 8.41 26.40 -2.08
CA SER A 218 8.41 27.26 -3.25
C SER A 218 7.50 26.74 -4.35
N SER A 219 6.81 27.65 -5.03
CA SER A 219 6.07 27.37 -6.27
C SER A 219 6.92 27.49 -7.53
N GLU A 220 8.18 27.84 -7.40
CA GLU A 220 9.11 27.95 -8.52
C GLU A 220 9.44 26.61 -9.15
N LYS A 221 9.86 26.64 -10.41
CA LYS A 221 10.27 25.41 -11.10
C LYS A 221 11.53 24.84 -10.47
N PRO A 222 11.55 23.53 -10.16
CA PRO A 222 12.75 22.90 -9.60
C PRO A 222 13.93 22.98 -10.57
N VAL A 223 15.10 23.17 -10.03
CA VAL A 223 16.37 23.03 -10.73
C VAL A 223 16.60 21.54 -11.01
N LYS A 224 16.78 21.18 -12.28
CA LYS A 224 17.05 19.81 -12.70
C LYS A 224 18.54 19.57 -12.87
N LEU A 225 19.04 18.60 -12.14
CA LEU A 225 20.44 18.16 -12.20
C LEU A 225 20.51 16.78 -12.85
N SER A 226 21.38 16.63 -13.82
CA SER A 226 21.79 15.36 -14.38
C SER A 226 23.18 14.95 -13.89
N GLY A 227 23.66 13.78 -14.31
CA GLY A 227 24.97 13.29 -13.89
C GLY A 227 26.10 14.28 -14.14
N PHE A 228 27.01 14.38 -13.17
CA PHE A 228 28.20 15.25 -13.13
C PHE A 228 27.89 16.74 -12.95
N TYR A 229 26.68 17.09 -12.52
CA TYR A 229 26.31 18.46 -12.16
C TYR A 229 26.06 18.60 -10.66
N LYS A 230 26.22 19.82 -10.19
CA LYS A 230 25.93 20.23 -8.82
C LYS A 230 25.17 21.55 -8.77
N VAL A 231 24.52 21.76 -7.66
CA VAL A 231 23.95 23.04 -7.22
C VAL A 231 24.37 23.29 -5.78
N THR A 232 24.72 24.52 -5.47
CA THR A 232 24.90 24.96 -4.08
C THR A 232 23.70 25.75 -3.64
N PHE A 233 23.48 25.81 -2.35
CA PHE A 233 22.41 26.59 -1.75
C PHE A 233 22.86 27.25 -0.46
N GLU A 234 22.34 28.42 -0.21
CA GLU A 234 22.57 29.20 1.03
C GLU A 234 21.29 29.91 1.40
N LYS A 235 20.79 29.67 2.63
CA LYS A 235 19.53 30.25 3.16
C LYS A 235 18.31 30.01 2.26
N GLY A 236 18.24 28.83 1.61
CA GLY A 236 17.18 28.49 0.68
C GLY A 236 17.43 28.89 -0.77
N GLU A 237 18.25 29.89 -1.04
CA GLU A 237 18.55 30.34 -2.41
C GLU A 237 19.45 29.34 -3.14
N LEU A 238 19.00 28.90 -4.33
CA LEU A 238 19.71 27.95 -5.18
C LEU A 238 20.62 28.68 -6.17
N SER A 239 21.88 28.24 -6.28
CA SER A 239 22.77 28.70 -7.37
C SER A 239 22.33 28.11 -8.73
N SER A 240 22.87 28.68 -9.81
CA SER A 240 22.78 28.00 -11.11
C SER A 240 23.56 26.69 -11.09
N PRO A 241 23.06 25.64 -11.79
CA PRO A 241 23.79 24.39 -11.96
C PRO A 241 25.20 24.62 -12.54
N SER A 242 26.17 23.93 -11.96
CA SER A 242 27.55 23.95 -12.43
C SER A 242 28.10 22.53 -12.54
N GLN A 243 29.13 22.32 -13.33
CA GLN A 243 29.79 21.03 -13.45
C GLN A 243 30.51 20.70 -12.14
N ALA A 244 30.31 19.50 -11.63
CA ALA A 244 31.01 19.02 -10.45
C ALA A 244 32.45 18.58 -10.84
N SER A 245 33.40 18.81 -9.94
CA SER A 245 34.77 18.30 -10.12
C SER A 245 34.81 16.79 -9.90
N VAL A 246 35.82 16.10 -10.48
CA VAL A 246 36.01 14.64 -10.31
C VAL A 246 36.06 14.26 -8.83
N ILE A 247 36.73 15.04 -8.00
CA ILE A 247 36.86 14.77 -6.55
C ILE A 247 35.47 14.81 -5.83
N GLN A 248 34.56 15.65 -6.31
CA GLN A 248 33.24 15.81 -5.67
C GLN A 248 32.30 14.61 -5.90
N TYR A 249 32.52 13.78 -6.94
CA TYR A 249 31.70 12.58 -7.18
C TYR A 249 32.50 11.26 -7.13
N ASP A 250 33.78 11.32 -6.72
CA ASP A 250 34.59 10.14 -6.44
C ASP A 250 34.40 9.72 -4.98
N TRP A 251 33.20 9.21 -4.69
CA TRP A 251 32.90 8.61 -3.38
C TRP A 251 32.48 7.14 -3.57
N HIS A 252 32.92 6.30 -2.68
CA HIS A 252 32.66 4.86 -2.63
C HIS A 252 31.62 4.49 -1.55
#